data_9ee3a6170b88e8c3ddd130c3eab5a1f6
#
_entry.id   9ee3a6170b88e8c3ddd130c3eab5a1f6
#
_cell.length_a   1.000
_cell.length_b   1.000
_cell.length_c   1.000
_cell.angle_alpha   90.00
_cell.angle_beta   90.00
_cell.angle_gamma   90.00
#
_symmetry.space_group_name_H-M   'P 1'
#
loop_
_entity.id
_entity.type
_entity.pdbx_description
1 polymer ?
#
loop_
_entity_poly.entity_id
_entity_poly.type
_entity_poly.pdbx_seq_one_letter_code
_entity_poly.pdbx_strand_id
1 'polypeptide(L)'
;AVPRDYFGTIIIDEAHHAVSDSYGRILNHFDSAKVLGVTATPDRGDMRNLGSVFQSLAYEYSLTKAIREGYLVPIKALTVPLKMDLSGVGVQSGDFKPGDLDSALDPYLYQIADEMAKTCADRKTVVFLPLVKTSQKFRDILCSRGFRAAEVNGESPDRAEILAAFD
;
A
#
# COMPACT_ATOMS: atom_id res chain seq x y z
N ALA A 1 16.18 18.06 -24.26
CA ALA A 1 16.44 16.81 -23.54
C ALA A 1 17.51 17.09 -22.49
N VAL A 2 17.43 16.44 -21.33
CA VAL A 2 18.44 16.56 -20.26
C VAL A 2 19.70 15.82 -20.69
N PRO A 3 20.93 16.40 -20.56
CA PRO A 3 22.18 15.72 -20.89
C PRO A 3 22.35 14.41 -20.09
N ARG A 4 23.04 13.41 -20.68
CA ARG A 4 23.24 12.09 -20.06
C ARG A 4 24.03 12.13 -18.75
N ASP A 5 24.94 13.06 -18.64
CA ASP A 5 25.85 13.29 -17.51
C ASP A 5 25.33 14.34 -16.50
N TYR A 6 24.07 14.77 -16.67
CA TYR A 6 23.49 15.83 -15.83
C TYR A 6 23.39 15.43 -14.35
N PHE A 7 23.07 14.14 -14.07
CA PHE A 7 22.97 13.63 -12.72
C PHE A 7 24.16 12.72 -12.39
N GLY A 8 24.86 13.02 -11.30
CA GLY A 8 25.91 12.14 -10.77
C GLY A 8 25.36 11.01 -9.89
N THR A 9 24.17 11.20 -9.32
CA THR A 9 23.50 10.20 -8.46
C THR A 9 22.00 10.26 -8.70
N ILE A 10 21.38 9.08 -8.74
CA ILE A 10 19.92 8.89 -8.82
C ILE A 10 19.48 8.09 -7.59
N ILE A 11 18.52 8.62 -6.85
CA ILE A 11 17.88 7.92 -5.72
C ILE A 11 16.49 7.51 -6.15
N ILE A 12 16.18 6.22 -6.00
CA ILE A 12 14.88 5.64 -6.32
C ILE A 12 14.21 5.24 -5.01
N ASP A 13 13.14 5.94 -4.65
CA ASP A 13 12.23 5.51 -3.59
C ASP A 13 11.26 4.45 -4.13
N GLU A 14 10.79 3.55 -3.27
CA GLU A 14 10.02 2.36 -3.66
C GLU A 14 10.72 1.55 -4.76
N ALA A 15 12.00 1.29 -4.56
CA ALA A 15 12.90 0.71 -5.54
C ALA A 15 12.48 -0.67 -6.08
N HIS A 16 11.51 -1.34 -5.43
CA HIS A 16 10.90 -2.55 -5.96
C HIS A 16 10.17 -2.33 -7.31
N HIS A 17 9.86 -1.09 -7.68
CA HIS A 17 9.33 -0.73 -8.99
C HIS A 17 10.42 -0.45 -10.05
N ALA A 18 11.72 -0.41 -9.66
CA ALA A 18 12.82 -0.04 -10.56
C ALA A 18 13.03 -0.99 -11.74
N VAL A 19 12.49 -2.20 -11.68
CA VAL A 19 12.53 -3.20 -12.76
C VAL A 19 11.57 -2.91 -13.92
N SER A 20 10.70 -1.91 -13.81
CA SER A 20 9.78 -1.56 -14.90
C SER A 20 10.47 -0.83 -16.05
N ASP A 21 9.89 -0.96 -17.25
CA ASP A 21 10.45 -0.37 -18.49
C ASP A 21 10.64 1.17 -18.39
N SER A 22 9.82 1.84 -17.62
CA SER A 22 9.91 3.29 -17.43
C SER A 22 11.20 3.67 -16.71
N TYR A 23 11.50 2.98 -15.60
CA TYR A 23 12.75 3.17 -14.86
C TYR A 23 13.95 2.74 -15.69
N GLY A 24 13.86 1.60 -16.41
CA GLY A 24 14.91 1.13 -17.29
C GLY A 24 15.30 2.19 -18.32
N ARG A 25 14.35 2.88 -18.94
CA ARG A 25 14.63 3.97 -19.89
C ARG A 25 15.36 5.15 -19.25
N ILE A 26 15.00 5.52 -18.02
CA ILE A 26 15.65 6.61 -17.27
C ILE A 26 17.09 6.21 -16.92
N LEU A 27 17.28 5.02 -16.37
CA LEU A 27 18.60 4.53 -15.95
C LEU A 27 19.54 4.35 -17.13
N ASN A 28 19.04 3.85 -18.27
CA ASN A 28 19.83 3.74 -19.51
C ASN A 28 20.16 5.11 -20.12
N HIS A 29 19.37 6.14 -19.88
CA HIS A 29 19.70 7.49 -20.34
C HIS A 29 20.80 8.11 -19.48
N PHE A 30 20.80 7.88 -18.17
CA PHE A 30 21.79 8.40 -17.22
C PHE A 30 22.76 7.30 -16.78
N ASP A 31 23.33 6.59 -17.72
CA ASP A 31 24.15 5.39 -17.51
C ASP A 31 25.45 5.60 -16.72
N SER A 32 25.92 6.83 -16.64
CA SER A 32 27.06 7.24 -15.81
C SER A 32 26.72 7.54 -14.35
N ALA A 33 25.43 7.70 -14.01
CA ALA A 33 24.99 8.03 -12.67
C ALA A 33 25.09 6.83 -11.71
N LYS A 34 25.47 7.08 -10.46
CA LYS A 34 25.37 6.10 -9.38
C LYS A 34 23.90 5.97 -8.97
N VAL A 35 23.41 4.73 -8.82
CA VAL A 35 22.01 4.48 -8.49
C VAL A 35 21.91 3.92 -7.07
N LEU A 36 21.08 4.56 -6.23
CA LEU A 36 20.70 4.10 -4.90
C LEU A 36 19.20 3.82 -4.88
N GLY A 37 18.81 2.58 -4.58
CA GLY A 37 17.43 2.19 -4.35
C GLY A 37 17.10 2.11 -2.87
N VAL A 38 15.95 2.61 -2.46
CA VAL A 38 15.40 2.49 -1.09
C VAL A 38 14.02 1.84 -1.20
N THR A 39 13.75 0.83 -0.38
CA THR A 39 12.43 0.18 -0.33
C THR A 39 12.19 -0.44 1.03
N ALA A 40 10.93 -0.41 1.49
CA ALA A 40 10.50 -1.11 2.69
C ALA A 40 10.24 -2.61 2.43
N THR A 41 10.09 -3.03 1.19
CA THR A 41 9.66 -4.38 0.80
C THR A 41 10.56 -4.99 -0.28
N PRO A 42 11.84 -5.29 0.03
CA PRO A 42 12.75 -5.89 -0.93
C PRO A 42 12.35 -7.32 -1.33
N ASP A 43 11.65 -8.05 -0.43
CA ASP A 43 11.36 -9.49 -0.54
C ASP A 43 10.06 -9.84 -1.29
N ARG A 44 9.44 -8.90 -1.95
CA ARG A 44 8.25 -9.19 -2.78
C ARG A 44 8.62 -10.00 -4.01
N GLY A 45 8.96 -11.29 -3.88
CA GLY A 45 9.09 -12.22 -5.02
C GLY A 45 9.99 -11.78 -6.19
N ASP A 46 10.25 -10.49 -6.28
CA ASP A 46 10.95 -9.76 -7.34
C ASP A 46 12.45 -9.57 -7.07
N MET A 47 12.98 -10.11 -5.98
CA MET A 47 14.42 -10.05 -5.68
C MET A 47 15.30 -10.53 -6.85
N ARG A 48 14.80 -11.47 -7.66
CA ARG A 48 15.49 -11.90 -8.88
C ARG A 48 15.60 -10.77 -9.91
N ASN A 49 14.65 -9.86 -9.93
CA ASN A 49 14.59 -8.74 -10.86
C ASN A 49 15.37 -7.52 -10.37
N LEU A 50 15.40 -7.24 -9.07
CA LEU A 50 16.18 -6.13 -8.50
C LEU A 50 17.69 -6.28 -8.76
N GLY A 51 18.21 -7.49 -8.78
CA GLY A 51 19.60 -7.78 -9.15
C GLY A 51 19.96 -7.41 -10.59
N SER A 52 18.98 -7.16 -11.47
CA SER A 52 19.22 -6.62 -12.81
C SER A 52 19.49 -5.12 -12.82
N VAL A 53 19.08 -4.41 -11.78
CA VAL A 53 19.20 -2.96 -11.62
C VAL A 53 20.27 -2.58 -10.61
N PHE A 54 20.28 -3.26 -9.46
CA PHE A 54 21.18 -2.98 -8.34
C PHE A 54 22.23 -4.07 -8.19
N GLN A 55 23.49 -3.69 -8.06
CA GLN A 55 24.64 -4.62 -7.99
C GLN A 55 24.79 -5.27 -6.62
N SER A 56 24.33 -4.61 -5.55
CA SER A 56 24.46 -5.10 -4.17
C SER A 56 23.43 -4.50 -3.24
N LEU A 57 23.15 -5.21 -2.15
CA LEU A 57 22.42 -4.68 -0.99
C LEU A 57 23.42 -3.95 -0.09
N ALA A 58 23.33 -2.62 -0.05
CA ALA A 58 24.25 -1.79 0.72
C ALA A 58 23.96 -1.81 2.22
N TYR A 59 22.68 -1.85 2.60
CA TYR A 59 22.23 -1.83 4.00
C TYR A 59 20.84 -2.42 4.13
N GLU A 60 20.62 -3.16 5.22
CA GLU A 60 19.31 -3.68 5.62
C GLU A 60 18.95 -3.24 7.04
N TYR A 61 17.76 -2.69 7.19
CA TYR A 61 17.19 -2.33 8.49
C TYR A 61 15.82 -2.97 8.64
N SER A 62 15.81 -4.16 9.25
CA SER A 62 14.60 -4.98 9.32
C SER A 62 13.51 -4.35 10.20
N LEU A 63 12.23 -4.66 9.88
CA LEU A 63 11.06 -4.27 10.67
C LEU A 63 11.21 -4.66 12.14
N THR A 64 11.67 -5.90 12.41
CA THR A 64 11.88 -6.41 13.76
C THR A 64 12.93 -5.59 14.52
N LYS A 65 14.02 -5.20 13.84
CA LYS A 65 15.05 -4.34 14.42
C LYS A 65 14.49 -2.96 14.74
N ALA A 66 13.74 -2.36 13.83
CA ALA A 66 13.13 -1.05 14.02
C ALA A 66 12.14 -1.01 15.19
N ILE A 67 11.35 -2.07 15.37
CA ILE A 67 10.44 -2.21 16.52
C ILE A 67 11.25 -2.35 17.84
N ARG A 68 12.27 -3.21 17.84
CA ARG A 68 13.10 -3.43 19.03
C ARG A 68 13.86 -2.19 19.48
N GLU A 69 14.28 -1.36 18.54
CA GLU A 69 15.01 -0.12 18.80
C GLU A 69 14.09 1.09 19.04
N GLY A 70 12.76 0.90 18.99
CA GLY A 70 11.77 1.91 19.33
C GLY A 70 11.45 2.93 18.21
N TYR A 71 11.97 2.71 16.99
CA TYR A 71 11.61 3.53 15.83
C TYR A 71 10.22 3.22 15.28
N LEU A 72 9.75 1.98 15.45
CA LEU A 72 8.41 1.56 15.09
C LEU A 72 7.69 0.95 16.29
N VAL A 73 6.38 1.11 16.34
CA VAL A 73 5.53 0.52 17.37
C VAL A 73 5.37 -0.99 17.16
N PRO A 74 5.16 -1.77 18.24
CA PRO A 74 4.85 -3.19 18.12
C PRO A 74 3.57 -3.42 17.29
N ILE A 75 3.63 -4.40 16.39
CA ILE A 75 2.48 -4.80 15.57
C ILE A 75 1.64 -5.81 16.35
N LYS A 76 0.31 -5.55 16.43
CA LYS A 76 -0.69 -6.51 16.89
C LYS A 76 -1.60 -6.85 15.72
N ALA A 77 -1.36 -7.99 15.09
CA ALA A 77 -2.22 -8.47 14.01
C ALA A 77 -3.43 -9.21 14.57
N LEU A 78 -4.61 -8.86 14.08
CA LEU A 78 -5.88 -9.55 14.37
C LEU A 78 -6.50 -9.96 13.04
N THR A 79 -6.98 -11.19 12.97
CA THR A 79 -7.71 -11.71 11.80
C THR A 79 -9.19 -11.75 12.12
N VAL A 80 -10.01 -11.16 11.27
CA VAL A 80 -11.47 -11.32 11.33
C VAL A 80 -11.84 -12.59 10.57
N PRO A 81 -12.46 -13.59 11.20
CA PRO A 81 -12.79 -14.87 10.55
C PRO A 81 -14.01 -14.72 9.65
N LEU A 82 -13.82 -14.16 8.47
CA LEU A 82 -14.83 -14.10 7.42
C LEU A 82 -14.77 -15.38 6.60
N LYS A 83 -15.90 -16.07 6.43
CA LYS A 83 -16.04 -17.21 5.49
C LYS A 83 -16.29 -16.68 4.08
N MET A 84 -15.38 -15.88 3.57
CA MET A 84 -15.48 -15.29 2.25
C MET A 84 -15.01 -16.31 1.20
N ASP A 85 -15.85 -16.56 0.20
CA ASP A 85 -15.48 -17.39 -0.94
C ASP A 85 -14.74 -16.54 -1.98
N LEU A 86 -13.48 -16.83 -2.18
CA LEU A 86 -12.61 -16.19 -3.17
C LEU A 86 -12.39 -17.05 -4.42
N SER A 87 -13.05 -18.21 -4.54
CA SER A 87 -12.85 -19.15 -5.66
C SER A 87 -13.21 -18.54 -7.02
N GLY A 88 -14.13 -17.57 -7.03
CA GLY A 88 -14.53 -16.82 -8.23
C GLY A 88 -13.73 -15.56 -8.53
N VAL A 89 -12.75 -15.20 -7.69
CA VAL A 89 -11.95 -14.00 -7.85
C VAL A 89 -10.78 -14.26 -8.81
N GLY A 90 -10.79 -13.56 -9.95
CA GLY A 90 -9.71 -13.67 -10.94
C GLY A 90 -8.40 -13.03 -10.43
N VAL A 91 -7.27 -13.50 -10.99
CA VAL A 91 -5.94 -12.93 -10.73
C VAL A 91 -5.45 -12.20 -11.98
N GLN A 92 -4.87 -11.01 -11.79
CA GLN A 92 -4.27 -10.20 -12.84
C GLN A 92 -2.93 -9.64 -12.35
N SER A 93 -1.87 -9.87 -13.12
CA SER A 93 -0.52 -9.39 -12.78
C SER A 93 -0.01 -9.83 -11.38
N GLY A 94 -0.43 -11.02 -10.91
CA GLY A 94 -0.02 -11.57 -9.62
C GLY A 94 -0.86 -11.11 -8.42
N ASP A 95 -1.91 -10.30 -8.64
CA ASP A 95 -2.83 -9.84 -7.59
C ASP A 95 -4.29 -10.11 -7.99
N PHE A 96 -5.20 -10.06 -7.03
CA PHE A 96 -6.64 -10.21 -7.31
C PHE A 96 -7.17 -9.09 -8.18
N LYS A 97 -8.07 -9.41 -9.11
CA LYS A 97 -8.80 -8.38 -9.87
C LYS A 97 -9.67 -7.56 -8.93
N PRO A 98 -9.48 -6.21 -8.87
CA PRO A 98 -10.18 -5.36 -7.91
C PRO A 98 -11.71 -5.48 -7.97
N GLY A 99 -12.29 -5.59 -9.17
CA GLY A 99 -13.74 -5.70 -9.35
C GLY A 99 -14.33 -7.02 -8.84
N ASP A 100 -13.60 -8.13 -9.04
CA ASP A 100 -14.04 -9.45 -8.58
C ASP A 100 -13.90 -9.53 -7.05
N LEU A 101 -12.79 -9.02 -6.51
CA LEU A 101 -12.55 -8.94 -5.07
C LEU A 101 -13.60 -8.06 -4.38
N ASP A 102 -13.96 -6.93 -4.98
CA ASP A 102 -15.01 -6.04 -4.51
C ASP A 102 -16.35 -6.75 -4.40
N SER A 103 -16.74 -7.50 -5.45
CA SER A 103 -17.98 -8.26 -5.48
C SER A 103 -18.01 -9.36 -4.42
N ALA A 104 -16.87 -10.02 -4.17
CA ALA A 104 -16.74 -11.03 -3.13
C ALA A 104 -16.78 -10.43 -1.71
N LEU A 105 -16.29 -9.20 -1.54
CA LEU A 105 -16.24 -8.50 -0.25
C LEU A 105 -17.58 -7.87 0.13
N ASP A 106 -18.35 -7.39 -0.83
CA ASP A 106 -19.57 -6.59 -0.62
C ASP A 106 -20.56 -7.20 0.37
N PRO A 107 -20.89 -8.50 0.36
CA PRO A 107 -21.80 -9.12 1.31
C PRO A 107 -21.32 -9.08 2.76
N TYR A 108 -20.04 -8.92 2.98
CA TYR A 108 -19.40 -8.98 4.31
C TYR A 108 -19.16 -7.61 4.94
N LEU A 109 -19.41 -6.52 4.24
CA LEU A 109 -19.13 -5.16 4.72
C LEU A 109 -19.84 -4.87 6.06
N TYR A 110 -21.08 -5.33 6.22
CA TYR A 110 -21.81 -5.17 7.49
C TYR A 110 -21.18 -5.96 8.62
N GLN A 111 -20.77 -7.20 8.36
CA GLN A 111 -20.10 -8.03 9.35
C GLN A 111 -18.75 -7.44 9.76
N ILE A 112 -17.99 -6.90 8.81
CA ILE A 112 -16.72 -6.21 9.07
C ILE A 112 -16.96 -4.99 9.95
N ALA A 113 -17.98 -4.18 9.66
CA ALA A 113 -18.33 -3.02 10.46
C ALA A 113 -18.72 -3.40 11.89
N ASP A 114 -19.46 -4.51 12.07
CA ASP A 114 -19.82 -5.03 13.39
C ASP A 114 -18.61 -5.51 14.18
N GLU A 115 -17.63 -6.15 13.54
CA GLU A 115 -16.38 -6.54 14.19
C GLU A 115 -15.50 -5.32 14.51
N MET A 116 -15.48 -4.31 13.65
CA MET A 116 -14.80 -3.04 13.94
C MET A 116 -15.42 -2.33 15.15
N ALA A 117 -16.74 -2.36 15.29
CA ALA A 117 -17.42 -1.78 16.46
C ALA A 117 -16.98 -2.44 17.79
N LYS A 118 -16.61 -3.73 17.76
CA LYS A 118 -16.12 -4.45 18.94
C LYS A 118 -14.64 -4.18 19.24
N THR A 119 -13.84 -3.93 18.21
CA THR A 119 -12.36 -3.96 18.31
C THR A 119 -11.69 -2.59 18.10
N CYS A 120 -12.35 -1.67 17.40
CA CYS A 120 -11.77 -0.41 16.94
C CYS A 120 -12.63 0.82 17.25
N ALA A 121 -13.72 0.70 18.03
CA ALA A 121 -14.69 1.79 18.27
C ALA A 121 -14.01 3.08 18.77
N ASP A 122 -13.02 2.95 19.66
CA ASP A 122 -12.34 4.07 20.29
C ASP A 122 -10.95 4.35 19.70
N ARG A 123 -10.69 3.89 18.47
CA ARG A 123 -9.37 4.01 17.84
C ARG A 123 -9.44 4.80 16.54
N LYS A 124 -8.45 5.66 16.32
CA LYS A 124 -8.16 6.18 14.99
C LYS A 124 -7.82 5.02 14.07
N THR A 125 -8.62 4.81 13.02
CA THR A 125 -8.53 3.63 12.17
C THR A 125 -8.55 4.06 10.70
N VAL A 126 -7.59 3.55 9.92
CA VAL A 126 -7.58 3.68 8.46
C VAL A 126 -7.98 2.35 7.85
N VAL A 127 -8.89 2.38 6.88
CA VAL A 127 -9.36 1.19 6.16
C VAL A 127 -9.03 1.36 4.68
N PHE A 128 -8.34 0.36 4.10
CA PHE A 128 -8.07 0.29 2.68
C PHE A 128 -9.02 -0.68 2.00
N LEU A 129 -9.69 -0.23 0.96
CA LEU A 129 -10.64 -1.02 0.19
C LEU A 129 -10.29 -0.99 -1.31
N PRO A 130 -10.65 -2.04 -2.09
CA PRO A 130 -10.18 -2.19 -3.45
C PRO A 130 -10.74 -1.15 -4.43
N LEU A 131 -11.96 -0.63 -4.20
CA LEU A 131 -12.63 0.33 -5.08
C LEU A 131 -13.22 1.51 -4.31
N VAL A 132 -13.26 2.67 -4.96
CA VAL A 132 -13.84 3.90 -4.41
C VAL A 132 -15.31 3.71 -4.02
N LYS A 133 -16.12 3.08 -4.89
CA LYS A 133 -17.54 2.80 -4.61
C LYS A 133 -17.75 1.99 -3.33
N THR A 134 -16.89 1.00 -3.08
CA THR A 134 -16.94 0.17 -1.87
C THR A 134 -16.51 0.95 -0.65
N SER A 135 -15.50 1.82 -0.80
CA SER A 135 -15.06 2.72 0.25
C SER A 135 -16.20 3.67 0.67
N GLN A 136 -16.89 4.26 -0.28
CA GLN A 136 -18.05 5.13 -0.03
C GLN A 136 -19.19 4.38 0.66
N LYS A 137 -19.56 3.19 0.15
CA LYS A 137 -20.57 2.34 0.78
C LYS A 137 -20.19 1.95 2.21
N PHE A 138 -18.93 1.58 2.42
CA PHE A 138 -18.46 1.17 3.75
C PHE A 138 -18.43 2.34 4.73
N ARG A 139 -18.05 3.54 4.30
CA ARG A 139 -18.20 4.77 5.10
C ARG A 139 -19.63 4.95 5.60
N ASP A 140 -20.63 4.80 4.70
CA ASP A 140 -22.04 4.98 5.05
C ASP A 140 -22.50 3.90 6.06
N ILE A 141 -22.05 2.67 5.88
CA ILE A 141 -22.29 1.57 6.83
C ILE A 141 -21.68 1.91 8.20
N LEU A 142 -20.43 2.37 8.25
CA LEU A 142 -19.76 2.75 9.49
C LEU A 142 -20.49 3.92 10.18
N CYS A 143 -20.89 4.95 9.43
CA CYS A 143 -21.67 6.06 9.96
C CYS A 143 -22.99 5.59 10.57
N SER A 144 -23.69 4.64 9.95
CA SER A 144 -24.94 4.06 10.48
C SER A 144 -24.74 3.30 11.79
N ARG A 145 -23.49 2.90 12.11
CA ARG A 145 -23.09 2.26 13.36
C ARG A 145 -22.47 3.20 14.38
N GLY A 146 -22.56 4.50 14.14
CA GLY A 146 -22.09 5.53 15.08
C GLY A 146 -20.62 5.89 14.96
N PHE A 147 -19.88 5.36 13.96
CA PHE A 147 -18.52 5.83 13.69
C PHE A 147 -18.55 7.21 13.02
N ARG A 148 -17.59 8.05 13.37
CA ARG A 148 -17.27 9.27 12.61
C ARG A 148 -16.34 8.89 11.45
N ALA A 149 -16.91 8.36 10.38
CA ALA A 149 -16.15 7.88 9.23
C ALA A 149 -16.21 8.89 8.09
N ALA A 150 -15.08 9.10 7.44
CA ALA A 150 -14.95 9.83 6.18
C ALA A 150 -14.23 8.97 5.14
N GLU A 151 -14.44 9.27 3.87
CA GLU A 151 -13.80 8.58 2.75
C GLU A 151 -12.93 9.57 1.98
N VAL A 152 -11.73 9.12 1.61
CA VAL A 152 -10.79 9.91 0.82
C VAL A 152 -10.26 9.07 -0.33
N ASN A 153 -10.32 9.63 -1.53
CA ASN A 153 -9.76 9.04 -2.73
C ASN A 153 -8.95 10.08 -3.53
N GLY A 154 -8.47 9.70 -4.73
CA GLY A 154 -7.66 10.59 -5.57
C GLY A 154 -8.39 11.82 -6.09
N GLU A 155 -9.73 11.82 -6.09
CA GLU A 155 -10.60 12.88 -6.61
C GLU A 155 -11.30 13.68 -5.50
N SER A 156 -11.06 13.36 -4.21
CA SER A 156 -11.68 14.04 -3.09
C SER A 156 -11.20 15.50 -2.99
N PRO A 157 -12.10 16.51 -3.18
CA PRO A 157 -11.72 17.93 -3.16
C PRO A 157 -11.39 18.41 -1.74
N ASP A 158 -11.99 17.80 -0.72
CA ASP A 158 -11.88 18.10 0.70
C ASP A 158 -10.83 17.23 1.43
N ARG A 159 -9.95 16.56 0.66
CA ARG A 159 -8.94 15.63 1.19
C ARG A 159 -8.11 16.22 2.32
N ALA A 160 -7.64 17.46 2.18
CA ALA A 160 -6.81 18.09 3.18
C ALA A 160 -7.56 18.32 4.50
N GLU A 161 -8.83 18.72 4.42
CA GLU A 161 -9.69 18.96 5.59
C GLU A 161 -10.00 17.66 6.32
N ILE A 162 -10.32 16.59 5.58
CA ILE A 162 -10.61 15.26 6.16
C ILE A 162 -9.37 14.71 6.87
N LEU A 163 -8.19 14.81 6.25
CA LEU A 163 -6.94 14.35 6.86
C LEU A 163 -6.59 15.16 8.11
N ALA A 164 -6.74 16.48 8.07
CA ALA A 164 -6.54 17.33 9.25
C ALA A 164 -7.52 17.04 10.39
N ALA A 165 -8.77 16.66 10.06
CA ALA A 165 -9.77 16.27 11.07
C ALA A 165 -9.52 14.87 11.67
N PHE A 166 -8.71 14.04 10.98
CA PHE A 166 -8.31 12.71 11.45
C PHE A 166 -7.17 12.78 12.46
N ASP A 167 -6.28 13.77 12.37
CA ASP A 167 -5.14 13.98 13.26
C ASP A 167 -5.58 14.53 14.64
#